data_85fe976aaf7455af7095ed1c21f4fe0e
#
_entry.id   85fe976aaf7455af7095ed1c21f4fe0e
#
_cell.length_a   1.000
_cell.length_b   1.000
_cell.length_c   1.000
_cell.angle_alpha   90.00
_cell.angle_beta   90.00
_cell.angle_gamma   90.00
#
_symmetry.space_group_name_H-M   'P 1'
#
loop_
_entity.id
_entity.type
_entity.pdbx_description
1 polymer ?
#
loop_
_entity_poly.entity_id
_entity_poly.type
_entity_poly.pdbx_seq_one_letter_code
_entity_poly.pdbx_strand_id
1 'polypeptide(L)'
;PGQVGAHTFLSDHALELGLQLDISDLSLVDEQSGLGGVRTRYQQMIQGLPVYESNISVNQSNSGEVQALYSNYYSALTADTTTPTVTQVEAEGVAIAAANIQSTRLPTTAELVFYPLADGTAVLAWKLVVFSAAPLGDFLTLVGATSGKLLLQENRIAFDTGSALVYAPNPMQESGNLG
;
A
#
# COMPACT_ATOMS: atom_id res chain seq x y z
N PRO A 1 -18.32 -19.78 0.19
CA PRO A 1 -17.45 -18.69 0.67
C PRO A 1 -16.25 -18.53 -0.24
N GLY A 2 -15.49 -17.49 -0.04
CA GLY A 2 -14.30 -17.19 -0.82
C GLY A 2 -14.59 -16.33 -2.04
N GLN A 3 -13.65 -16.37 -3.01
CA GLN A 3 -13.67 -15.48 -4.18
C GLN A 3 -15.02 -15.42 -4.89
N VAL A 4 -15.65 -16.56 -5.15
CA VAL A 4 -16.94 -16.61 -5.87
C VAL A 4 -18.02 -15.88 -5.08
N GLY A 5 -18.14 -16.14 -3.78
CA GLY A 5 -19.15 -15.48 -2.94
C GLY A 5 -18.90 -13.99 -2.76
N ALA A 6 -17.61 -13.59 -2.60
CA ALA A 6 -17.22 -12.18 -2.52
C ALA A 6 -17.52 -11.43 -3.82
N HIS A 7 -17.19 -12.04 -4.97
CA HIS A 7 -17.46 -11.45 -6.29
C HIS A 7 -18.97 -11.28 -6.51
N THR A 8 -19.77 -12.30 -6.22
CA THR A 8 -21.24 -12.23 -6.34
C THR A 8 -21.79 -11.12 -5.46
N PHE A 9 -21.37 -11.04 -4.19
CA PHE A 9 -21.80 -9.97 -3.29
C PHE A 9 -21.48 -8.57 -3.83
N LEU A 10 -20.25 -8.35 -4.31
CA LEU A 10 -19.83 -7.05 -4.86
C LEU A 10 -20.65 -6.70 -6.12
N SER A 11 -20.90 -7.67 -7.01
CA SER A 11 -21.69 -7.47 -8.21
C SER A 11 -23.15 -7.14 -7.90
N ASP A 12 -23.77 -7.87 -6.96
CA ASP A 12 -25.18 -7.69 -6.59
C ASP A 12 -25.41 -6.33 -5.89
N HIS A 13 -24.39 -5.80 -5.18
CA HIS A 13 -24.46 -4.54 -4.44
C HIS A 13 -23.65 -3.42 -5.08
N ALA A 14 -23.20 -3.57 -6.33
CA ALA A 14 -22.27 -2.63 -6.97
C ALA A 14 -22.76 -1.18 -6.91
N LEU A 15 -24.04 -0.95 -7.22
CA LEU A 15 -24.64 0.39 -7.20
C LEU A 15 -24.64 1.00 -5.81
N GLU A 16 -24.99 0.24 -4.78
CA GLU A 16 -25.04 0.69 -3.38
C GLU A 16 -23.64 1.00 -2.84
N LEU A 17 -22.64 0.25 -3.31
CA LEU A 17 -21.23 0.41 -2.94
C LEU A 17 -20.51 1.46 -3.78
N GLY A 18 -21.18 2.06 -4.77
CA GLY A 18 -20.58 3.03 -5.69
C GLY A 18 -19.52 2.43 -6.62
N LEU A 19 -19.60 1.12 -6.90
CA LEU A 19 -18.71 0.41 -7.80
C LEU A 19 -19.20 0.52 -9.26
N GLN A 20 -18.35 0.15 -10.21
CA GLN A 20 -18.81 -0.12 -11.58
C GLN A 20 -19.75 -1.34 -11.57
N LEU A 21 -20.83 -1.27 -12.35
CA LEU A 21 -21.89 -2.27 -12.30
C LEU A 21 -21.43 -3.70 -12.65
N ASP A 22 -20.43 -3.81 -13.50
CA ASP A 22 -19.83 -5.09 -13.92
C ASP A 22 -18.60 -5.48 -13.09
N ILE A 23 -18.18 -4.61 -12.15
CA ILE A 23 -16.97 -4.74 -11.31
C ILE A 23 -15.71 -5.19 -12.07
N SER A 24 -15.67 -4.92 -13.40
CA SER A 24 -14.56 -5.32 -14.30
C SER A 24 -13.25 -4.61 -13.98
N ASP A 25 -13.31 -3.52 -13.23
CA ASP A 25 -12.15 -2.78 -12.75
C ASP A 25 -11.58 -3.33 -11.43
N LEU A 26 -12.10 -4.45 -10.90
CA LEU A 26 -11.59 -5.12 -9.73
C LEU A 26 -10.78 -6.37 -10.09
N SER A 27 -9.52 -6.40 -9.69
CA SER A 27 -8.63 -7.56 -9.82
C SER A 27 -8.43 -8.24 -8.47
N LEU A 28 -8.58 -9.58 -8.42
CA LEU A 28 -8.29 -10.35 -7.22
C LEU A 28 -6.80 -10.24 -6.85
N VAL A 29 -6.51 -9.86 -5.61
CA VAL A 29 -5.15 -9.80 -5.07
C VAL A 29 -4.80 -11.04 -4.29
N ASP A 30 -5.63 -11.37 -3.29
CA ASP A 30 -5.45 -12.56 -2.46
C ASP A 30 -6.76 -13.04 -1.85
N GLU A 31 -6.73 -14.30 -1.42
CA GLU A 31 -7.75 -14.93 -0.61
C GLU A 31 -7.08 -15.62 0.58
N GLN A 32 -7.53 -15.30 1.78
CA GLN A 32 -7.00 -15.85 3.02
C GLN A 32 -8.10 -16.52 3.82
N SER A 33 -7.96 -17.83 4.04
CA SER A 33 -8.86 -18.61 4.88
C SER A 33 -8.32 -18.73 6.30
N GLY A 34 -9.20 -18.61 7.28
CA GLY A 34 -8.89 -18.75 8.71
C GLY A 34 -10.02 -19.42 9.49
N LEU A 35 -9.85 -19.56 10.80
CA LEU A 35 -10.86 -20.20 11.68
C LEU A 35 -12.22 -19.46 11.65
N GLY A 36 -12.21 -18.14 11.46
CA GLY A 36 -13.42 -17.31 11.47
C GLY A 36 -14.07 -17.13 10.10
N GLY A 37 -13.46 -17.63 9.01
CA GLY A 37 -13.99 -17.45 7.67
C GLY A 37 -12.91 -17.17 6.62
N VAL A 38 -13.32 -16.47 5.55
CA VAL A 38 -12.47 -16.16 4.40
C VAL A 38 -12.44 -14.66 4.18
N ARG A 39 -11.24 -14.10 4.01
CA ARG A 39 -11.04 -12.73 3.54
C ARG A 39 -10.59 -12.76 2.08
N THR A 40 -11.34 -12.10 1.23
CA THR A 40 -11.01 -11.91 -0.19
C THR A 40 -10.69 -10.44 -0.43
N ARG A 41 -9.56 -10.14 -1.07
CA ARG A 41 -9.12 -8.77 -1.33
C ARG A 41 -8.98 -8.52 -2.83
N TYR A 42 -9.54 -7.39 -3.26
CA TYR A 42 -9.48 -6.89 -4.62
C TYR A 42 -8.73 -5.57 -4.69
N GLN A 43 -8.05 -5.34 -5.80
CA GLN A 43 -7.37 -4.11 -6.19
C GLN A 43 -8.18 -3.44 -7.30
N GLN A 44 -8.44 -2.14 -7.16
CA GLN A 44 -9.00 -1.36 -8.26
C GLN A 44 -7.96 -1.16 -9.35
N MET A 45 -8.37 -1.35 -10.60
CA MET A 45 -7.54 -1.24 -11.79
C MET A 45 -8.13 -0.20 -12.74
N ILE A 46 -7.29 0.61 -13.37
CA ILE A 46 -7.68 1.46 -14.49
C ILE A 46 -6.75 1.13 -15.66
N GLN A 47 -7.33 0.80 -16.83
CA GLN A 47 -6.57 0.48 -18.05
C GLN A 47 -5.44 -0.55 -17.81
N GLY A 48 -5.67 -1.51 -16.90
CA GLY A 48 -4.71 -2.58 -16.58
C GLY A 48 -3.64 -2.23 -15.57
N LEU A 49 -3.62 -1.01 -15.01
CA LEU A 49 -2.71 -0.59 -13.95
C LEU A 49 -3.44 -0.41 -12.62
N PRO A 50 -2.80 -0.72 -11.47
CA PRO A 50 -3.43 -0.57 -10.17
C PRO A 50 -3.59 0.90 -9.78
N VAL A 51 -4.69 1.20 -9.10
CA VAL A 51 -4.90 2.50 -8.44
C VAL A 51 -4.26 2.45 -7.05
N TYR A 52 -3.39 3.41 -6.77
CA TYR A 52 -2.65 3.47 -5.50
C TYR A 52 -3.60 3.52 -4.30
N GLU A 53 -3.38 2.60 -3.35
CA GLU A 53 -4.17 2.44 -2.12
C GLU A 53 -5.69 2.24 -2.32
N SER A 54 -6.14 1.94 -3.52
CA SER A 54 -7.54 1.60 -3.77
C SER A 54 -7.75 0.10 -3.74
N ASN A 55 -8.42 -0.38 -2.71
CA ASN A 55 -8.73 -1.81 -2.56
C ASN A 55 -10.08 -2.03 -1.88
N ILE A 56 -10.62 -3.25 -2.07
CA ILE A 56 -11.82 -3.74 -1.38
C ILE A 56 -11.46 -5.05 -0.70
N SER A 57 -11.81 -5.18 0.58
CA SER A 57 -11.71 -6.45 1.32
C SER A 57 -13.09 -6.90 1.76
N VAL A 58 -13.47 -8.12 1.39
CA VAL A 58 -14.71 -8.78 1.79
C VAL A 58 -14.39 -9.90 2.75
N ASN A 59 -14.92 -9.83 3.96
CA ASN A 59 -14.80 -10.86 4.98
C ASN A 59 -16.10 -11.66 5.05
N GLN A 60 -15.99 -12.96 4.86
CA GLN A 60 -17.10 -13.91 4.89
C GLN A 60 -16.92 -14.92 6.01
N SER A 61 -18.03 -15.33 6.64
CA SER A 61 -18.05 -16.46 7.56
C SER A 61 -17.79 -17.79 6.84
N ASN A 62 -17.57 -18.86 7.59
CA ASN A 62 -17.45 -20.20 7.02
C ASN A 62 -18.73 -20.67 6.29
N SER A 63 -19.91 -20.09 6.61
CA SER A 63 -21.16 -20.30 5.89
C SER A 63 -21.29 -19.50 4.59
N GLY A 64 -20.36 -18.56 4.31
CA GLY A 64 -20.37 -17.69 3.13
C GLY A 64 -21.10 -16.36 3.31
N GLU A 65 -21.61 -16.08 4.51
CA GLU A 65 -22.26 -14.81 4.81
C GLU A 65 -21.22 -13.69 4.93
N VAL A 66 -21.47 -12.54 4.29
CA VAL A 66 -20.58 -11.36 4.39
C VAL A 66 -20.75 -10.72 5.76
N GLN A 67 -19.68 -10.67 6.51
CA GLN A 67 -19.64 -10.12 7.87
C GLN A 67 -19.12 -8.67 7.91
N ALA A 68 -18.19 -8.33 6.99
CA ALA A 68 -17.63 -7.01 6.90
C ALA A 68 -17.11 -6.73 5.49
N LEU A 69 -17.18 -5.47 5.09
CA LEU A 69 -16.58 -4.93 3.88
C LEU A 69 -15.77 -3.68 4.23
N TYR A 70 -14.54 -3.63 3.74
CA TYR A 70 -13.68 -2.46 3.82
C TYR A 70 -13.35 -2.01 2.41
N SER A 71 -13.52 -0.72 2.11
CA SER A 71 -13.35 -0.19 0.77
C SER A 71 -12.65 1.17 0.78
N ASN A 72 -11.61 1.29 -0.04
CA ASN A 72 -10.98 2.54 -0.44
C ASN A 72 -11.17 2.75 -1.95
N TYR A 73 -12.28 2.30 -2.50
CA TYR A 73 -12.59 2.40 -3.92
C TYR A 73 -12.95 3.83 -4.32
N TYR A 74 -12.49 4.23 -5.50
CA TYR A 74 -12.80 5.53 -6.11
C TYR A 74 -13.82 5.34 -7.23
N SER A 75 -15.04 5.82 -7.04
CA SER A 75 -16.20 5.58 -7.93
C SER A 75 -16.14 6.25 -9.30
N ALA A 76 -15.31 7.25 -9.49
CA ALA A 76 -15.33 8.08 -10.71
C ALA A 76 -13.95 8.64 -11.08
N LEU A 77 -12.91 7.78 -11.08
CA LEU A 77 -11.59 8.22 -11.52
C LEU A 77 -11.49 8.26 -13.04
N THR A 78 -10.90 9.35 -13.54
CA THR A 78 -10.50 9.49 -14.94
C THR A 78 -8.99 9.51 -15.06
N ALA A 79 -8.44 8.78 -16.04
CA ALA A 79 -7.01 8.70 -16.28
C ALA A 79 -6.69 9.01 -17.74
N ASP A 80 -5.67 9.85 -17.99
CA ASP A 80 -5.37 10.35 -19.32
C ASP A 80 -4.46 9.42 -20.13
N THR A 81 -3.49 8.76 -19.49
CA THR A 81 -2.48 7.96 -20.20
C THR A 81 -1.91 6.84 -19.34
N THR A 82 -1.55 5.74 -19.99
CA THR A 82 -0.78 4.63 -19.42
C THR A 82 0.69 4.63 -19.84
N THR A 83 1.09 5.59 -20.66
CA THR A 83 2.45 5.64 -21.20
C THR A 83 3.30 6.66 -20.44
N PRO A 84 4.33 6.23 -19.71
CA PRO A 84 5.23 7.13 -19.01
C PRO A 84 6.13 7.86 -20.01
N THR A 85 6.40 9.15 -19.76
CA THR A 85 7.44 9.94 -20.45
C THR A 85 8.69 10.09 -19.60
N VAL A 86 8.57 9.90 -18.28
CA VAL A 86 9.67 9.83 -17.32
C VAL A 86 10.06 8.38 -17.15
N THR A 87 11.33 8.07 -17.32
CA THR A 87 11.85 6.71 -17.14
C THR A 87 11.89 6.33 -15.66
N GLN A 88 11.93 5.02 -15.37
CA GLN A 88 12.10 4.51 -14.01
C GLN A 88 13.36 5.09 -13.34
N VAL A 89 14.48 5.17 -14.08
CA VAL A 89 15.76 5.66 -13.55
C VAL A 89 15.69 7.15 -13.18
N GLU A 90 15.01 7.95 -13.99
CA GLU A 90 14.80 9.38 -13.68
C GLU A 90 13.90 9.53 -12.44
N ALA A 91 12.84 8.74 -12.34
CA ALA A 91 11.95 8.73 -11.16
C ALA A 91 12.69 8.28 -9.89
N GLU A 92 13.57 7.27 -10.00
CA GLU A 92 14.42 6.83 -8.88
C GLU A 92 15.38 7.95 -8.43
N GLY A 93 15.96 8.68 -9.39
CA GLY A 93 16.79 9.86 -9.10
C GLY A 93 16.03 10.93 -8.30
N VAL A 94 14.77 11.19 -8.65
CA VAL A 94 13.89 12.10 -7.90
C VAL A 94 13.65 11.58 -6.47
N ALA A 95 13.34 10.28 -6.31
CA ALA A 95 13.10 9.67 -5.01
C ALA A 95 14.34 9.75 -4.09
N ILE A 96 15.51 9.44 -4.63
CA ILE A 96 16.80 9.50 -3.92
C ILE A 96 17.10 10.93 -3.46
N ALA A 97 16.94 11.90 -4.35
CA ALA A 97 17.20 13.31 -4.06
C ALA A 97 16.24 13.86 -3.00
N ALA A 98 14.96 13.54 -3.09
CA ALA A 98 13.93 14.03 -2.17
C ALA A 98 14.14 13.54 -0.73
N ALA A 99 14.60 12.30 -0.53
CA ALA A 99 14.91 11.74 0.79
C ALA A 99 16.37 11.95 1.21
N ASN A 100 17.18 12.66 0.41
CA ASN A 100 18.61 12.87 0.64
C ASN A 100 19.37 11.54 0.89
N ILE A 101 19.05 10.51 0.10
CA ILE A 101 19.64 9.17 0.25
C ILE A 101 21.07 9.19 -0.30
N GLN A 102 22.01 8.76 0.55
CA GLN A 102 23.44 8.70 0.23
C GLN A 102 23.88 7.29 -0.19
N SER A 103 23.21 6.27 0.33
CA SER A 103 23.48 4.88 -0.01
C SER A 103 22.25 4.01 0.17
N THR A 104 22.11 3.00 -0.68
CA THR A 104 21.04 2.00 -0.61
C THR A 104 21.58 0.67 -0.09
N ARG A 105 20.71 -0.13 0.56
CA ARG A 105 21.04 -1.47 1.07
C ARG A 105 20.50 -2.60 0.21
N LEU A 106 19.49 -2.32 -0.60
CA LEU A 106 18.86 -3.25 -1.54
C LEU A 106 18.51 -2.51 -2.84
N PRO A 107 18.30 -3.23 -3.96
CA PRO A 107 17.77 -2.65 -5.18
C PRO A 107 16.42 -1.99 -4.97
N THR A 108 16.18 -0.86 -5.61
CA THR A 108 14.88 -0.18 -5.62
C THR A 108 13.85 -1.05 -6.32
N THR A 109 12.65 -1.17 -5.74
CA THR A 109 11.49 -1.73 -6.44
C THR A 109 10.69 -0.60 -7.09
N ALA A 110 10.15 -0.84 -8.28
CA ALA A 110 9.37 0.15 -9.01
C ALA A 110 8.22 -0.51 -9.78
N GLU A 111 7.06 0.15 -9.75
CA GLU A 111 5.89 -0.22 -10.53
C GLU A 111 5.12 1.03 -10.97
N LEU A 112 4.39 0.93 -12.09
CA LEU A 112 3.47 1.99 -12.51
C LEU A 112 2.13 1.81 -11.81
N VAL A 113 1.59 2.92 -11.30
CA VAL A 113 0.29 2.98 -10.65
C VAL A 113 -0.45 4.23 -11.08
N PHE A 114 -1.76 4.27 -10.90
CA PHE A 114 -2.51 5.51 -10.95
C PHE A 114 -2.62 6.10 -9.54
N TYR A 115 -2.15 7.33 -9.36
CA TYR A 115 -2.28 8.08 -8.12
C TYR A 115 -3.53 8.96 -8.17
N PRO A 116 -4.55 8.71 -7.31
CA PRO A 116 -5.78 9.49 -7.32
C PRO A 116 -5.55 10.89 -6.73
N LEU A 117 -6.09 11.90 -7.38
CA LEU A 117 -6.12 13.27 -6.92
C LEU A 117 -7.49 13.64 -6.34
N ALA A 118 -7.53 14.69 -5.54
CA ALA A 118 -8.76 15.14 -4.85
C ALA A 118 -9.85 15.64 -5.82
N ASP A 119 -9.51 15.97 -7.05
CA ASP A 119 -10.45 16.44 -8.08
C ASP A 119 -11.12 15.31 -8.88
N GLY A 120 -10.84 14.04 -8.53
CA GLY A 120 -11.37 12.87 -9.23
C GLY A 120 -10.56 12.44 -10.45
N THR A 121 -9.42 13.08 -10.70
CA THR A 121 -8.47 12.61 -11.71
C THR A 121 -7.46 11.64 -11.11
N ALA A 122 -6.88 10.77 -11.95
CA ALA A 122 -5.78 9.89 -11.56
C ALA A 122 -4.59 10.14 -12.49
N VAL A 123 -3.43 10.43 -11.90
CA VAL A 123 -2.21 10.65 -12.65
C VAL A 123 -1.34 9.40 -12.66
N LEU A 124 -0.76 9.08 -13.81
CA LEU A 124 0.20 8.00 -13.91
C LEU A 124 1.45 8.33 -13.08
N ALA A 125 1.87 7.42 -12.22
CA ALA A 125 2.99 7.60 -11.32
C ALA A 125 3.88 6.35 -11.25
N TRP A 126 5.18 6.56 -11.08
CA TRP A 126 6.11 5.55 -10.60
C TRP A 126 5.98 5.43 -9.09
N LYS A 127 5.57 4.27 -8.62
CA LYS A 127 5.65 3.89 -7.21
C LYS A 127 6.96 3.17 -6.97
N LEU A 128 7.81 3.78 -6.15
CA LEU A 128 9.15 3.30 -5.86
C LEU A 128 9.26 2.98 -4.36
N VAL A 129 10.00 1.93 -4.02
CA VAL A 129 10.48 1.72 -2.66
C VAL A 129 11.99 1.69 -2.69
N VAL A 130 12.60 2.73 -2.10
CA VAL A 130 14.05 2.87 -2.00
C VAL A 130 14.49 2.41 -0.61
N PHE A 131 15.24 1.32 -0.56
CA PHE A 131 15.77 0.75 0.68
C PHE A 131 17.07 1.44 1.05
N SER A 132 16.98 2.50 1.85
CA SER A 132 18.13 3.35 2.19
C SER A 132 18.92 2.82 3.38
N ALA A 133 20.25 2.87 3.27
CA ALA A 133 21.16 2.63 4.38
C ALA A 133 21.54 3.93 5.10
N ALA A 134 21.59 5.06 4.37
CA ALA A 134 21.88 6.37 4.93
C ALA A 134 21.08 7.47 4.18
N PRO A 135 20.13 8.16 4.85
CA PRO A 135 19.57 7.83 6.19
C PRO A 135 18.86 6.48 6.18
N LEU A 136 18.83 5.78 7.31
CA LEU A 136 18.14 4.48 7.40
C LEU A 136 16.65 4.65 7.15
N GLY A 137 16.12 3.86 6.21
CA GLY A 137 14.70 3.96 5.86
C GLY A 137 14.29 3.07 4.69
N ASP A 138 12.98 2.81 4.62
CA ASP A 138 12.29 2.25 3.46
C ASP A 138 11.38 3.36 2.91
N PHE A 139 11.92 4.12 1.95
CA PHE A 139 11.21 5.28 1.42
C PHE A 139 10.27 4.86 0.30
N LEU A 140 8.97 4.84 0.61
CA LEU A 140 7.95 4.80 -0.43
C LEU A 140 7.85 6.17 -1.06
N THR A 141 7.98 6.21 -2.39
CA THR A 141 7.93 7.45 -3.14
C THR A 141 7.04 7.28 -4.37
N LEU A 142 6.16 8.25 -4.59
CA LEU A 142 5.38 8.37 -5.82
C LEU A 142 5.90 9.57 -6.62
N VAL A 143 6.29 9.30 -7.86
CA VAL A 143 6.78 10.31 -8.80
C VAL A 143 5.89 10.29 -10.04
N GLY A 144 5.35 11.43 -10.43
CA GLY A 144 4.51 11.55 -11.63
C GLY A 144 5.25 11.04 -12.87
N ALA A 145 4.73 10.00 -13.50
CA ALA A 145 5.38 9.32 -14.62
C ALA A 145 5.38 10.14 -15.94
N THR A 146 4.61 11.23 -15.99
CA THR A 146 4.59 12.18 -17.10
C THR A 146 5.23 13.51 -16.76
N SER A 147 5.28 13.89 -15.48
CA SER A 147 5.73 15.21 -15.03
C SER A 147 7.07 15.21 -14.30
N GLY A 148 7.55 14.07 -13.83
CA GLY A 148 8.72 13.96 -12.96
C GLY A 148 8.56 14.60 -11.57
N LYS A 149 7.34 15.07 -11.23
CA LYS A 149 7.09 15.72 -9.93
C LYS A 149 6.97 14.69 -8.82
N LEU A 150 7.54 14.99 -7.67
CA LEU A 150 7.28 14.26 -6.44
C LEU A 150 5.81 14.45 -6.03
N LEU A 151 5.07 13.35 -5.87
CA LEU A 151 3.66 13.35 -5.46
C LEU A 151 3.51 12.98 -3.99
N LEU A 152 4.27 11.98 -3.53
CA LEU A 152 4.27 11.47 -2.16
C LEU A 152 5.66 10.94 -1.82
N GLN A 153 6.10 11.14 -0.58
CA GLN A 153 7.24 10.42 -0.02
C GLN A 153 7.06 10.21 1.46
N GLU A 154 7.25 8.97 1.91
CA GLU A 154 7.16 8.59 3.31
C GLU A 154 8.19 7.50 3.65
N ASN A 155 8.73 7.56 4.87
CA ASN A 155 9.55 6.49 5.39
C ASN A 155 8.66 5.45 6.07
N ARG A 156 8.69 4.21 5.61
CA ARG A 156 7.88 3.12 6.16
C ARG A 156 8.49 2.41 7.36
N ILE A 157 9.74 2.74 7.72
CA ILE A 157 10.31 2.28 8.98
C ILE A 157 9.83 3.22 10.10
N ALA A 158 9.07 2.66 11.03
CA ALA A 158 8.73 3.34 12.27
C ALA A 158 9.96 3.32 13.20
N PHE A 159 10.44 4.50 13.57
CA PHE A 159 11.44 4.63 14.64
C PHE A 159 10.71 4.93 15.93
N ASP A 160 10.76 3.99 16.89
CA ASP A 160 10.24 4.22 18.23
C ASP A 160 11.40 4.62 19.16
N THR A 161 11.26 5.74 19.87
CA THR A 161 12.20 6.17 20.92
C THR A 161 11.70 5.63 22.25
N GLY A 162 12.20 4.44 22.64
CA GLY A 162 11.99 3.90 23.97
C GLY A 162 12.96 4.55 24.98
N SER A 163 12.46 5.02 26.13
CA SER A 163 13.29 5.30 27.30
C SER A 163 13.25 4.10 28.24
N ALA A 164 14.40 3.53 28.56
CA ALA A 164 14.53 2.48 29.56
C ALA A 164 15.33 3.00 30.75
N LEU A 165 14.81 2.80 31.97
CA LEU A 165 15.60 2.95 33.19
C LEU A 165 16.47 1.69 33.36
N VAL A 166 17.76 1.85 33.10
CA VAL A 166 18.74 0.78 33.35
C VAL A 166 19.30 0.97 34.74
N TYR A 167 19.01 0.02 35.60
CA TYR A 167 19.66 -0.01 36.93
C TYR A 167 21.10 -0.54 36.73
N ALA A 168 22.06 0.34 36.92
CA ALA A 168 23.45 -0.04 37.04
C ALA A 168 24.01 0.61 38.32
N PRO A 169 24.54 -0.17 39.25
CA PRO A 169 24.73 -1.60 39.19
C PRO A 169 23.46 -2.43 39.38
N ASN A 170 23.46 -3.70 38.90
CA ASN A 170 22.37 -4.65 39.12
C ASN A 170 22.13 -4.80 40.64
N PRO A 171 20.87 -4.70 41.15
CA PRO A 171 20.58 -4.80 42.58
C PRO A 171 21.13 -6.05 43.28
N MET A 172 21.33 -7.12 42.54
CA MET A 172 21.98 -8.36 43.06
C MET A 172 23.48 -8.19 43.25
N GLN A 173 24.15 -7.28 42.55
CA GLN A 173 25.59 -6.96 42.77
C GLN A 173 25.80 -6.01 43.93
N GLU A 174 24.85 -5.14 44.24
CA GLU A 174 24.95 -4.20 45.38
C GLU A 174 24.66 -4.88 46.73
N SER A 175 23.81 -5.91 46.73
CA SER A 175 23.45 -6.59 47.99
C SER A 175 24.55 -7.48 48.56
N GLY A 176 25.57 -7.85 47.79
CA GLY A 176 26.67 -8.70 48.24
C GLY A 176 26.25 -10.05 48.81
N ASN A 177 25.01 -10.41 48.67
CA ASN A 177 24.40 -11.58 49.29
C ASN A 177 24.20 -12.66 48.24
N LEU A 178 25.26 -13.43 48.00
CA LEU A 178 25.14 -14.77 47.44
C LEU A 178 24.84 -15.71 48.61
N GLY A 179 23.55 -15.89 48.93
CA GLY A 179 23.08 -16.84 49.90
C GLY A 179 23.31 -18.28 49.45
#